data_93b59ffa4388c2f6f50987b5e12cf3e6
#
_entry.id   93b59ffa4388c2f6f50987b5e12cf3e6
#
_cell.length_a   1.000
_cell.length_b   1.000
_cell.length_c   1.000
_cell.angle_alpha   90.00
_cell.angle_beta   90.00
_cell.angle_gamma   90.00
#
_symmetry.space_group_name_H-M   'P 1'
#
loop_
_entity.id
_entity.type
_entity.pdbx_description
1 polymer ?
#
loop_
_entity_poly.entity_id
_entity_poly.type
_entity_poly.pdbx_seq_one_letter_code
_entity_poly.pdbx_strand_id
1 'polypeptide(L)'
;MAFLLGSSISVLGAEPDQAKADASVLDAIAERESQYLDGLLRRNFEELASVLADTYVNTSPFGPVRDKAEYLEALRADTSRISEITETERQIQVYGDTAVVTVKFELQGTDEGEAFQFKGRAVDIWAKLNGEWLCVAVNVSQTM
;
A
#
# COMPACT_ATOMS: atom_id res chain seq x y z
N MET A 1 -40.63 -7.85 4.70
CA MET A 1 -40.74 -6.88 3.60
C MET A 1 -40.01 -5.57 3.86
N ALA A 2 -39.91 -5.14 5.07
CA ALA A 2 -39.30 -3.82 5.42
C ALA A 2 -37.78 -3.75 5.34
N PHE A 3 -37.09 -4.85 5.44
CA PHE A 3 -35.63 -4.88 5.52
C PHE A 3 -34.90 -4.68 4.19
N LEU A 4 -35.60 -4.85 3.08
CA LEU A 4 -35.00 -4.64 1.77
C LEU A 4 -34.78 -3.15 1.43
N LEU A 5 -35.56 -2.29 2.06
CA LEU A 5 -35.48 -0.85 1.81
C LEU A 5 -34.35 -0.17 2.58
N GLY A 6 -33.98 -0.71 3.72
CA GLY A 6 -32.96 -0.08 4.57
C GLY A 6 -31.53 -0.22 4.04
N SER A 7 -31.21 -1.35 3.43
CA SER A 7 -29.86 -1.59 2.93
C SER A 7 -29.55 -0.82 1.66
N SER A 8 -30.53 -0.63 0.79
CA SER A 8 -30.35 0.13 -0.44
C SER A 8 -30.14 1.63 -0.19
N ILE A 9 -30.76 2.16 0.85
CA ILE A 9 -30.65 3.58 1.19
C ILE A 9 -29.27 3.91 1.73
N SER A 10 -28.68 3.05 2.55
CA SER A 10 -27.37 3.29 3.13
C SER A 10 -26.24 3.18 2.07
N VAL A 11 -26.37 2.31 1.11
CA VAL A 11 -25.42 2.21 -0.01
C VAL A 11 -25.48 3.45 -0.90
N LEU A 12 -26.67 3.91 -1.23
CA LEU A 12 -26.87 5.10 -2.05
C LEU A 12 -26.41 6.39 -1.38
N GLY A 13 -26.46 6.46 -0.06
CA GLY A 13 -26.00 7.63 0.68
C GLY A 13 -24.47 7.69 0.79
N ALA A 14 -23.77 6.57 0.84
CA ALA A 14 -22.33 6.52 0.99
C ALA A 14 -21.57 6.81 -0.31
N GLU A 15 -22.04 6.31 -1.46
CA GLU A 15 -21.38 6.47 -2.75
C GLU A 15 -21.26 7.92 -3.23
N PRO A 16 -22.31 8.76 -3.17
CA PRO A 16 -22.19 10.14 -3.62
C PRO A 16 -21.26 10.99 -2.75
N ASP A 17 -21.23 10.77 -1.45
CA ASP A 17 -20.34 11.50 -0.55
C ASP A 17 -18.88 11.13 -0.77
N GLN A 18 -18.61 9.88 -1.02
CA GLN A 18 -17.28 9.38 -1.37
C GLN A 18 -16.80 9.96 -2.69
N ALA A 19 -17.62 9.98 -3.71
CA ALA A 19 -17.30 10.52 -5.02
C ALA A 19 -16.98 12.02 -5.02
N LYS A 20 -17.55 12.80 -4.10
CA LYS A 20 -17.31 14.26 -3.99
C LYS A 20 -16.03 14.62 -3.24
N ALA A 21 -15.62 13.80 -2.28
CA ALA A 21 -14.46 14.07 -1.45
C ALA A 21 -13.13 13.71 -2.12
N ASP A 22 -13.18 12.92 -3.20
CA ASP A 22 -12.11 12.02 -3.54
C ASP A 22 -11.01 12.57 -4.43
N ALA A 23 -11.21 13.62 -5.24
CA ALA A 23 -10.20 13.99 -6.24
C ALA A 23 -8.86 14.39 -5.63
N SER A 24 -8.85 15.26 -4.61
CA SER A 24 -7.61 15.67 -3.95
C SER A 24 -7.05 14.60 -3.02
N VAL A 25 -7.92 13.80 -2.41
CA VAL A 25 -7.53 12.70 -1.53
C VAL A 25 -6.91 11.56 -2.36
N LEU A 26 -7.50 11.20 -3.49
CA LEU A 26 -6.95 10.20 -4.40
C LEU A 26 -5.56 10.59 -4.88
N ASP A 27 -5.35 11.85 -5.24
CA ASP A 27 -4.04 12.36 -5.64
C ASP A 27 -3.03 12.28 -4.49
N ALA A 28 -3.43 12.62 -3.27
CA ALA A 28 -2.57 12.53 -2.10
C ALA A 28 -2.16 11.08 -1.80
N ILE A 29 -3.08 10.13 -1.89
CA ILE A 29 -2.78 8.71 -1.70
C ILE A 29 -1.85 8.20 -2.82
N ALA A 30 -2.13 8.54 -4.07
CA ALA A 30 -1.29 8.15 -5.20
C ALA A 30 0.14 8.68 -5.06
N GLU A 31 0.31 9.91 -4.56
CA GLU A 31 1.63 10.48 -4.27
C GLU A 31 2.35 9.70 -3.17
N ARG A 32 1.67 9.35 -2.08
CA ARG A 32 2.23 8.53 -1.01
C ARG A 32 2.64 7.14 -1.48
N GLU A 33 1.82 6.51 -2.31
CA GLU A 33 2.16 5.24 -2.96
C GLU A 33 3.45 5.36 -3.78
N SER A 34 3.60 6.43 -4.54
CA SER A 34 4.82 6.69 -5.31
C SER A 34 6.04 6.89 -4.42
N GLN A 35 5.92 7.61 -3.31
CA GLN A 35 7.00 7.78 -2.33
C GLN A 35 7.41 6.45 -1.69
N TYR A 36 6.43 5.59 -1.39
CA TYR A 36 6.70 4.24 -0.87
C TYR A 36 7.52 3.42 -1.88
N LEU A 37 7.08 3.38 -3.14
CA LEU A 37 7.78 2.62 -4.19
C LEU A 37 9.17 3.19 -4.51
N ASP A 38 9.30 4.49 -4.57
CA ASP A 38 10.59 5.15 -4.78
C ASP A 38 11.57 4.85 -3.64
N GLY A 39 11.09 4.83 -2.41
CA GLY A 39 11.89 4.44 -1.25
C GLY A 39 12.42 3.01 -1.37
N LEU A 40 11.60 2.08 -1.84
CA LEU A 40 12.01 0.70 -2.11
C LEU A 40 13.03 0.62 -3.25
N LEU A 41 12.70 1.19 -4.39
CA LEU A 41 13.52 1.13 -5.61
C LEU A 41 14.91 1.73 -5.40
N ARG A 42 14.98 2.89 -4.77
CA ARG A 42 16.23 3.62 -4.54
C ARG A 42 16.93 3.25 -3.24
N ARG A 43 16.33 2.36 -2.46
CA ARG A 43 16.81 2.01 -1.12
C ARG A 43 16.97 3.24 -0.22
N ASN A 44 16.09 4.21 -0.41
CA ASN A 44 16.00 5.39 0.45
C ASN A 44 15.07 5.11 1.63
N PHE A 45 15.61 4.49 2.67
CA PHE A 45 14.81 4.03 3.81
C PHE A 45 14.41 5.15 4.77
N GLU A 46 15.04 6.31 4.70
CA GLU A 46 14.56 7.51 5.41
C GLU A 46 13.25 8.03 4.78
N GLU A 47 13.21 8.12 3.47
CA GLU A 47 12.00 8.51 2.76
C GLU A 47 10.89 7.48 2.97
N LEU A 48 11.21 6.20 2.85
CA LEU A 48 10.24 5.13 3.13
C LEU A 48 9.70 5.22 4.55
N ALA A 49 10.58 5.40 5.55
CA ALA A 49 10.18 5.54 6.95
C ALA A 49 9.24 6.72 7.18
N SER A 50 9.40 7.81 6.43
CA SER A 50 8.57 9.01 6.55
C SER A 50 7.11 8.81 6.13
N VAL A 51 6.83 7.81 5.29
CA VAL A 51 5.46 7.50 4.86
C VAL A 51 4.82 6.35 5.63
N LEU A 52 5.57 5.70 6.54
CA LEU A 52 5.07 4.63 7.39
C LEU A 52 4.66 5.18 8.77
N ALA A 53 3.48 4.77 9.23
CA ALA A 53 3.05 5.05 10.60
C ALA A 53 3.92 4.31 11.61
N ASP A 54 4.02 4.82 12.83
CA ASP A 54 4.74 4.15 13.92
C ASP A 54 4.15 2.77 14.24
N THR A 55 2.86 2.59 13.98
CA THR A 55 2.13 1.33 14.14
C THR A 55 2.11 0.44 12.91
N TYR A 56 2.93 0.75 11.91
CA TYR A 56 2.98 0.01 10.65
C TYR A 56 3.18 -1.49 10.84
N VAL A 57 2.46 -2.28 10.05
CA VAL A 57 2.56 -3.74 10.01
C VAL A 57 2.77 -4.20 8.57
N ASN A 58 3.77 -5.02 8.37
CA ASN A 58 4.03 -5.66 7.09
C ASN A 58 3.81 -7.17 7.17
N THR A 59 3.04 -7.71 6.24
CA THR A 59 2.88 -9.14 6.03
C THR A 59 3.23 -9.50 4.59
N SER A 60 3.98 -10.56 4.42
CA SER A 60 4.38 -11.03 3.10
C SER A 60 4.66 -12.54 3.12
N PRO A 61 4.75 -13.20 1.95
CA PRO A 61 5.12 -14.61 1.91
C PRO A 61 6.60 -14.87 2.23
N PHE A 62 7.41 -13.83 2.43
CA PHE A 62 8.87 -13.94 2.58
C PHE A 62 9.36 -13.91 4.02
N GLY A 63 8.50 -13.99 4.98
CA GLY A 63 8.95 -13.98 6.38
C GLY A 63 7.83 -13.72 7.38
N PRO A 64 8.19 -13.47 8.63
CA PRO A 64 7.21 -13.21 9.69
C PRO A 64 6.53 -11.85 9.50
N VAL A 65 5.46 -11.65 10.25
CA VAL A 65 4.88 -10.30 10.41
C VAL A 65 5.92 -9.39 11.05
N ARG A 66 6.09 -8.19 10.50
CA ARG A 66 7.08 -7.21 10.96
C ARG A 66 6.42 -5.89 11.32
N ASP A 67 6.87 -5.28 12.38
CA ASP A 67 6.59 -3.88 12.67
C ASP A 67 7.46 -2.94 11.81
N LYS A 68 7.31 -1.63 11.97
CA LYS A 68 8.04 -0.63 11.20
C LYS A 68 9.57 -0.79 11.30
N ALA A 69 10.08 -0.95 12.53
CA ALA A 69 11.52 -1.06 12.77
C ALA A 69 12.08 -2.36 12.18
N GLU A 70 11.40 -3.47 12.40
CA GLU A 70 11.77 -4.79 11.87
C GLU A 70 11.72 -4.82 10.35
N TYR A 71 10.72 -4.18 9.75
CA TYR A 71 10.59 -4.09 8.30
C TYR A 71 11.75 -3.31 7.67
N LEU A 72 12.05 -2.14 8.21
CA LEU A 72 13.15 -1.31 7.72
C LEU A 72 14.51 -2.00 7.90
N GLU A 73 14.70 -2.68 9.02
CA GLU A 73 15.92 -3.46 9.27
C GLU A 73 16.07 -4.61 8.28
N ALA A 74 14.99 -5.36 8.02
CA ALA A 74 14.99 -6.43 7.03
C ALA A 74 15.33 -5.91 5.62
N LEU A 75 14.81 -4.76 5.23
CA LEU A 75 15.13 -4.14 3.95
C LEU A 75 16.60 -3.71 3.86
N ARG A 76 17.18 -3.17 4.93
CA ARG A 76 18.59 -2.79 4.97
C ARG A 76 19.51 -4.01 4.85
N ALA A 77 19.12 -5.11 5.47
CA ALA A 77 19.89 -6.36 5.45
C ALA A 77 19.75 -7.13 4.13
N ASP A 78 18.73 -6.86 3.36
CA ASP A 78 18.45 -7.54 2.09
C ASP A 78 19.54 -7.20 1.06
N THR A 79 20.14 -8.23 0.48
CA THR A 79 21.17 -8.11 -0.56
C THR A 79 20.60 -7.92 -1.95
N SER A 80 19.31 -8.18 -2.13
CA SER A 80 18.66 -8.01 -3.42
C SER A 80 18.58 -6.54 -3.86
N ARG A 81 18.53 -6.35 -5.15
CA ARG A 81 18.38 -5.02 -5.77
C ARG A 81 17.24 -5.07 -6.76
N ILE A 82 16.19 -4.34 -6.44
CA ILE A 82 15.04 -4.19 -7.33
C ILE A 82 15.42 -3.17 -8.41
N SER A 83 15.31 -3.56 -9.66
CA SER A 83 15.58 -2.68 -10.80
C SER A 83 14.31 -2.05 -11.37
N GLU A 84 13.18 -2.73 -11.23
CA GLU A 84 11.91 -2.26 -11.78
C GLU A 84 10.73 -2.80 -10.95
N ILE A 85 9.73 -1.95 -10.77
CA ILE A 85 8.42 -2.30 -10.23
C ILE A 85 7.38 -1.81 -11.22
N THR A 86 6.60 -2.72 -11.77
CA THR A 86 5.46 -2.40 -12.65
C THR A 86 4.17 -2.70 -11.94
N GLU A 87 3.31 -1.70 -11.81
CA GLU A 87 2.00 -1.83 -11.20
C GLU A 87 0.90 -1.81 -12.24
N THR A 88 -0.11 -2.64 -12.03
CA THR A 88 -1.33 -2.71 -12.83
C THR A 88 -2.55 -2.89 -11.92
N GLU A 89 -3.74 -2.65 -12.46
CA GLU A 89 -5.00 -2.87 -11.75
C GLU A 89 -5.06 -2.14 -10.39
N ARG A 90 -4.46 -0.95 -10.30
CA ARG A 90 -4.52 -0.18 -9.05
C ARG A 90 -5.92 0.36 -8.83
N GLN A 91 -6.45 0.14 -7.63
CA GLN A 91 -7.72 0.70 -7.16
C GLN A 91 -7.51 1.36 -5.80
N ILE A 92 -8.05 2.54 -5.63
CA ILE A 92 -8.01 3.28 -4.37
C ILE A 92 -9.44 3.50 -3.89
N GLN A 93 -9.74 3.08 -2.68
CA GLN A 93 -11.02 3.31 -2.02
C GLN A 93 -10.79 4.10 -0.74
N VAL A 94 -11.55 5.19 -0.56
CA VAL A 94 -11.40 6.08 0.58
C VAL A 94 -12.63 5.98 1.49
N TYR A 95 -12.38 5.85 2.78
CA TYR A 95 -13.37 5.73 3.84
C TYR A 95 -13.05 6.75 4.94
N GLY A 96 -13.43 8.02 4.73
CA GLY A 96 -13.07 9.08 5.65
C GLY A 96 -11.55 9.26 5.74
N ASP A 97 -10.98 9.02 6.91
CA ASP A 97 -9.54 9.15 7.17
C ASP A 97 -8.77 7.83 6.92
N THR A 98 -9.38 6.88 6.23
CA THR A 98 -8.76 5.61 5.87
C THR A 98 -8.87 5.39 4.36
N ALA A 99 -7.81 4.92 3.74
CA ALA A 99 -7.81 4.51 2.35
C ALA A 99 -7.26 3.10 2.20
N VAL A 100 -7.86 2.33 1.31
CA VAL A 100 -7.42 0.98 0.96
C VAL A 100 -6.99 1.00 -0.51
N VAL A 101 -5.75 0.63 -0.75
CA VAL A 101 -5.19 0.51 -2.10
C VAL A 101 -4.99 -0.97 -2.40
N THR A 102 -5.54 -1.42 -3.50
CA THR A 102 -5.25 -2.76 -4.04
C THR A 102 -4.51 -2.60 -5.36
N VAL A 103 -3.49 -3.40 -5.54
CA VAL A 103 -2.65 -3.32 -6.73
C VAL A 103 -2.11 -4.69 -7.11
N LYS A 104 -1.97 -4.94 -8.39
CA LYS A 104 -1.21 -6.06 -8.92
C LYS A 104 0.13 -5.52 -9.39
N PHE A 105 1.20 -6.22 -9.07
CA PHE A 105 2.54 -5.74 -9.40
C PHE A 105 3.48 -6.86 -9.81
N GLU A 106 4.53 -6.45 -10.49
CA GLU A 106 5.64 -7.29 -10.88
C GLU A 106 6.95 -6.59 -10.51
N LEU A 107 7.83 -7.30 -9.81
CA LEU A 107 9.16 -6.84 -9.51
C LEU A 107 10.16 -7.56 -10.40
N GLN A 108 11.20 -6.86 -10.80
CA GLN A 108 12.40 -7.44 -11.38
C GLN A 108 13.64 -6.93 -10.65
N GLY A 109 14.64 -7.76 -10.56
CA GLY A 109 15.87 -7.38 -9.89
C GLY A 109 16.95 -8.43 -9.97
N THR A 110 17.97 -8.26 -9.14
CA THR A 110 19.09 -9.19 -9.01
C THR A 110 19.38 -9.43 -7.54
N ASP A 111 19.78 -10.64 -7.22
CA ASP A 111 20.31 -11.00 -5.92
C ASP A 111 21.58 -11.81 -6.11
N GLU A 112 22.70 -11.33 -5.55
CA GLU A 112 24.03 -11.92 -5.68
C GLU A 112 24.42 -12.21 -7.17
N GLY A 113 23.99 -11.32 -8.06
CA GLY A 113 24.27 -11.42 -9.49
C GLY A 113 23.28 -12.27 -10.28
N GLU A 114 22.33 -12.93 -9.64
CA GLU A 114 21.28 -13.69 -10.30
C GLU A 114 20.01 -12.89 -10.46
N ALA A 115 19.41 -12.90 -11.66
CA ALA A 115 18.16 -12.22 -11.94
C ALA A 115 16.99 -12.95 -11.27
N PHE A 116 16.07 -12.18 -10.70
CA PHE A 116 14.80 -12.70 -10.18
C PHE A 116 13.61 -11.88 -10.66
N GLN A 117 12.45 -12.50 -10.61
CA GLN A 117 11.17 -11.88 -10.90
C GLN A 117 10.16 -12.34 -9.84
N PHE A 118 9.33 -11.42 -9.38
CA PHE A 118 8.24 -11.73 -8.46
C PHE A 118 6.96 -11.08 -8.97
N LYS A 119 5.88 -11.83 -8.96
CA LYS A 119 4.54 -11.33 -9.29
C LYS A 119 3.65 -11.45 -8.08
N GLY A 120 2.97 -10.36 -7.76
CA GLY A 120 2.16 -10.32 -6.56
C GLY A 120 0.98 -9.37 -6.63
N ARG A 121 0.23 -9.40 -5.55
CA ARG A 121 -0.79 -8.40 -5.22
C ARG A 121 -0.48 -7.82 -3.86
N ALA A 122 -0.81 -6.56 -3.70
CA ALA A 122 -0.70 -5.89 -2.41
C ALA A 122 -2.04 -5.27 -2.02
N VAL A 123 -2.26 -5.25 -0.72
CA VAL A 123 -3.28 -4.42 -0.07
C VAL A 123 -2.54 -3.47 0.85
N ASP A 124 -2.61 -2.19 0.55
CA ASP A 124 -1.97 -1.14 1.34
C ASP A 124 -3.06 -0.33 2.03
N ILE A 125 -2.92 -0.15 3.33
CA ILE A 125 -3.89 0.61 4.13
C ILE A 125 -3.22 1.88 4.60
N TRP A 126 -3.84 3.01 4.27
CA TRP A 126 -3.41 4.34 4.65
C TRP A 126 -4.40 4.95 5.62
N ALA A 127 -3.90 5.63 6.63
CA ALA A 127 -4.70 6.38 7.59
C ALA A 127 -4.21 7.82 7.67
N LYS A 128 -5.16 8.76 7.77
CA LYS A 128 -4.82 10.16 7.99
C LYS A 128 -4.62 10.39 9.49
N LEU A 129 -3.37 10.53 9.88
CA LEU A 129 -2.93 10.69 11.27
C LEU A 129 -2.28 12.05 11.42
N ASN A 130 -2.82 12.89 12.32
CA ASN A 130 -2.33 14.25 12.54
C ASN A 130 -2.23 15.08 11.24
N GLY A 131 -3.20 14.89 10.34
CA GLY A 131 -3.26 15.60 9.06
C GLY A 131 -2.41 15.02 7.94
N GLU A 132 -1.69 13.93 8.17
CA GLU A 132 -0.85 13.26 7.18
C GLU A 132 -1.34 11.85 6.85
N TRP A 133 -1.33 11.49 5.58
CA TRP A 133 -1.59 10.13 5.16
C TRP A 133 -0.34 9.28 5.37
N LEU A 134 -0.44 8.31 6.28
CA LEU A 134 0.64 7.36 6.60
C LEU A 134 0.17 5.94 6.37
N CYS A 135 1.07 5.09 5.86
CA CYS A 135 0.79 3.68 5.66
C CYS A 135 0.78 2.96 6.99
N VAL A 136 -0.31 2.30 7.33
CA VAL A 136 -0.47 1.55 8.59
C VAL A 136 -0.32 0.05 8.41
N ALA A 137 -0.55 -0.46 7.21
CA ALA A 137 -0.40 -1.89 6.94
C ALA A 137 -0.18 -2.14 5.45
N VAL A 138 0.64 -3.12 5.15
CA VAL A 138 0.78 -3.70 3.81
C VAL A 138 0.72 -5.21 3.91
N ASN A 139 -0.09 -5.81 3.07
CA ASN A 139 -0.10 -7.25 2.87
C ASN A 139 0.26 -7.57 1.42
N VAL A 140 1.30 -8.37 1.24
CA VAL A 140 1.72 -8.86 -0.07
C VAL A 140 1.38 -10.34 -0.18
N SER A 141 0.80 -10.72 -1.30
CA SER A 141 0.58 -12.12 -1.68
C SER A 141 1.18 -12.41 -3.04
N GLN A 142 1.67 -13.63 -3.20
CA GLN A 142 2.21 -14.06 -4.48
C GLN A 142 1.09 -14.49 -5.42
N THR A 143 1.19 -14.13 -6.69
CA THR A 143 0.31 -14.61 -7.75
C THR A 143 1.08 -15.55 -8.68
N MET A 144 0.34 -16.45 -9.29
CA MET A 144 0.93 -17.34 -10.31
C MET A 144 0.99 -16.66 -11.68
#